data_98bcc1551b59cd48855d9eea001c2c27
#
_entry.id   98bcc1551b59cd48855d9eea001c2c27
#
_cell.length_a   1.000
_cell.length_b   1.000
_cell.length_c   1.000
_cell.angle_alpha   90.00
_cell.angle_beta   90.00
_cell.angle_gamma   90.00
#
_symmetry.space_group_name_H-M   'P 1'
#
loop_
_entity.id
_entity.type
_entity.pdbx_description
1 polymer ?
#
loop_
_entity_poly.entity_id
_entity_poly.type
_entity_poly.pdbx_seq_one_letter_code
_entity_poly.pdbx_strand_id
1 'polypeptide(L)'
;VAEALGNKNIPLGIIPAGSANGLSYNLHLPTTLKEQTEIALGDHFLELDMIDINNEYCLHISDFGINAELIQKYQTSNVRGKLGYLLQSIPTLVNSEYPFDFIINANNRTIKTSGILLAIANARSYGTGATINPHGKLNDGYFEILIFKNFDVFEILKSLRNEVEFDPEFVETIVT
;
A
#
# COMPACT_ATOMS: atom_id res chain seq x y z
N VAL A 1 -4.53 -8.36 -14.64
CA VAL A 1 -4.29 -7.81 -16.00
C VAL A 1 -2.78 -7.75 -16.26
N ALA A 2 -1.97 -7.11 -15.42
CA ALA A 2 -0.52 -7.03 -15.58
C ALA A 2 0.12 -8.40 -15.75
N GLU A 3 -0.26 -9.38 -14.92
CA GLU A 3 0.17 -10.78 -15.02
C GLU A 3 -0.14 -11.38 -16.40
N ALA A 4 -1.34 -11.19 -16.92
CA ALA A 4 -1.76 -11.72 -18.23
C ALA A 4 -1.00 -11.07 -19.40
N LEU A 5 -0.53 -9.85 -19.24
CA LEU A 5 0.33 -9.17 -20.22
C LEU A 5 1.77 -9.70 -20.15
N GLY A 6 2.25 -10.07 -18.98
CA GLY A 6 3.59 -10.62 -18.76
C GLY A 6 4.67 -9.77 -19.43
N ASN A 7 5.62 -10.43 -20.10
CA ASN A 7 6.73 -9.77 -20.82
C ASN A 7 6.34 -9.29 -22.23
N LYS A 8 5.05 -9.23 -22.56
CA LYS A 8 4.59 -8.65 -23.83
C LYS A 8 4.77 -7.14 -23.72
N ASN A 9 5.51 -6.55 -24.61
CA ASN A 9 5.71 -5.09 -24.64
C ASN A 9 4.40 -4.37 -25.05
N ILE A 10 3.39 -4.47 -24.19
CA ILE A 10 2.06 -3.88 -24.38
C ILE A 10 1.80 -2.95 -23.20
N PRO A 11 1.66 -1.65 -23.42
CA PRO A 11 1.34 -0.70 -22.37
C PRO A 11 -0.06 -0.91 -21.83
N LEU A 12 -0.25 -0.68 -20.53
CA LEU A 12 -1.51 -0.78 -19.84
C LEU A 12 -2.06 0.62 -19.52
N GLY A 13 -3.18 0.97 -20.12
CA GLY A 13 -3.92 2.18 -19.75
C GLY A 13 -4.78 1.94 -18.52
N ILE A 14 -4.79 2.90 -17.57
CA ILE A 14 -5.54 2.83 -16.32
C ILE A 14 -6.60 3.92 -16.29
N ILE A 15 -7.88 3.52 -16.14
CA ILE A 15 -8.98 4.40 -15.86
C ILE A 15 -9.55 4.07 -14.48
N PRO A 16 -9.36 4.94 -13.48
CA PRO A 16 -9.81 4.67 -12.12
C PRO A 16 -11.33 4.68 -12.01
N ALA A 17 -11.91 3.56 -11.60
CA ALA A 17 -13.36 3.39 -11.42
C ALA A 17 -13.72 2.76 -10.06
N GLY A 18 -12.77 2.54 -9.20
CA GLY A 18 -12.96 1.97 -7.86
C GLY A 18 -13.19 3.04 -6.79
N SER A 19 -13.43 2.58 -5.56
CA SER A 19 -13.66 3.45 -4.40
C SER A 19 -12.38 4.04 -3.80
N ALA A 20 -11.22 3.41 -4.00
CA ALA A 20 -9.93 3.83 -3.43
C ALA A 20 -8.92 4.26 -4.49
N ASN A 21 -8.77 3.52 -5.60
CA ASN A 21 -7.91 3.82 -6.75
C ASN A 21 -6.44 4.14 -6.40
N GLY A 22 -5.82 3.30 -5.55
CA GLY A 22 -4.51 3.59 -4.95
C GLY A 22 -3.40 3.84 -5.95
N LEU A 23 -3.24 2.96 -6.94
CA LEU A 23 -2.21 3.13 -7.96
C LEU A 23 -2.42 4.41 -8.77
N SER A 24 -3.66 4.73 -9.16
CA SER A 24 -3.99 5.96 -9.87
C SER A 24 -3.66 7.23 -9.08
N TYR A 25 -3.87 7.18 -7.76
CA TYR A 25 -3.51 8.27 -6.85
C TYR A 25 -1.99 8.50 -6.84
N ASN A 26 -1.20 7.44 -6.72
CA ASN A 26 0.26 7.52 -6.72
C ASN A 26 0.85 7.89 -8.10
N LEU A 27 0.14 7.57 -9.18
CA LEU A 27 0.47 8.00 -10.54
C LEU A 27 0.02 9.42 -10.86
N HIS A 28 -0.64 10.10 -9.93
CA HIS A 28 -1.18 11.47 -10.10
C HIS A 28 -2.11 11.59 -11.31
N LEU A 29 -2.90 10.55 -11.59
CA LEU A 29 -3.85 10.60 -12.69
C LEU A 29 -4.92 11.67 -12.45
N PRO A 30 -5.35 12.40 -13.49
CA PRO A 30 -6.38 13.43 -13.37
C PRO A 30 -7.72 12.83 -12.93
N THR A 31 -8.64 13.68 -12.47
CA THR A 31 -9.95 13.24 -11.96
C THR A 31 -11.03 13.15 -13.00
N THR A 32 -10.88 13.78 -14.17
CA THR A 32 -11.87 13.76 -15.22
C THR A 32 -11.67 12.57 -16.16
N LEU A 33 -12.76 11.90 -16.54
CA LEU A 33 -12.72 10.76 -17.46
C LEU A 33 -12.07 11.12 -18.81
N LYS A 34 -12.30 12.35 -19.29
CA LYS A 34 -11.72 12.82 -20.54
C LYS A 34 -10.19 12.80 -20.49
N GLU A 35 -9.60 13.46 -19.51
CA GLU A 35 -8.14 13.53 -19.34
C GLU A 35 -7.53 12.15 -19.07
N GLN A 36 -8.21 11.31 -18.27
CA GLN A 36 -7.80 9.92 -18.04
C GLN A 36 -7.74 9.12 -19.34
N THR A 37 -8.73 9.28 -20.20
CA THR A 37 -8.79 8.60 -21.50
C THR A 37 -7.71 9.13 -22.45
N GLU A 38 -7.45 10.43 -22.45
CA GLU A 38 -6.39 11.05 -23.25
C GLU A 38 -5.01 10.51 -22.84
N ILE A 39 -4.75 10.35 -21.53
CA ILE A 39 -3.51 9.74 -21.02
C ILE A 39 -3.46 8.24 -21.39
N ALA A 40 -4.54 7.50 -21.16
CA ALA A 40 -4.55 6.05 -21.39
C ALA A 40 -4.38 5.66 -22.88
N LEU A 41 -4.71 6.55 -23.79
CA LEU A 41 -4.57 6.38 -25.25
C LEU A 41 -3.38 7.17 -25.82
N GLY A 42 -2.62 7.88 -24.98
CA GLY A 42 -1.48 8.68 -25.40
C GLY A 42 -0.21 7.86 -25.62
N ASP A 43 0.86 8.56 -26.02
CA ASP A 43 2.14 7.96 -26.37
C ASP A 43 3.20 8.07 -25.26
N HIS A 44 2.81 8.54 -24.08
CA HIS A 44 3.70 8.65 -22.92
C HIS A 44 3.50 7.47 -21.99
N PHE A 45 4.57 6.75 -21.71
CA PHE A 45 4.56 5.55 -20.88
C PHE A 45 5.48 5.75 -19.66
N LEU A 46 5.08 5.17 -18.54
CA LEU A 46 5.89 5.04 -17.34
C LEU A 46 6.18 3.55 -17.13
N GLU A 47 7.44 3.20 -16.97
CA GLU A 47 7.83 1.87 -16.51
C GLU A 47 7.60 1.81 -15.00
N LEU A 48 6.93 0.77 -14.54
CA LEU A 48 6.67 0.52 -13.13
C LEU A 48 7.40 -0.73 -12.69
N ASP A 49 7.98 -0.67 -11.50
CA ASP A 49 8.48 -1.84 -10.84
C ASP A 49 7.31 -2.76 -10.43
N MET A 50 7.54 -4.05 -10.49
CA MET A 50 6.58 -5.07 -10.15
C MET A 50 7.17 -6.02 -9.14
N ILE A 51 6.55 -6.10 -7.97
CA ILE A 51 6.97 -7.00 -6.90
C ILE A 51 6.30 -8.35 -7.11
N ASP A 52 7.08 -9.42 -7.12
CA ASP A 52 6.57 -10.80 -7.06
C ASP A 52 6.50 -11.24 -5.59
N ILE A 53 5.30 -11.57 -5.13
CA ILE A 53 5.03 -12.08 -3.78
C ILE A 53 4.42 -13.49 -3.91
N ASN A 54 5.22 -14.53 -3.75
CA ASN A 54 4.77 -15.92 -3.86
C ASN A 54 4.09 -16.25 -5.20
N ASN A 55 4.62 -15.76 -6.32
CA ASN A 55 4.08 -15.84 -7.68
C ASN A 55 2.80 -15.02 -7.92
N GLU A 56 2.51 -14.07 -7.04
CA GLU A 56 1.44 -13.08 -7.23
C GLU A 56 2.07 -11.69 -7.42
N TYR A 57 1.63 -10.95 -8.43
CA TYR A 57 2.22 -9.65 -8.73
C TYR A 57 1.56 -8.51 -7.97
N CYS A 58 2.38 -7.69 -7.33
CA CYS A 58 1.99 -6.47 -6.67
C CYS A 58 2.63 -5.25 -7.35
N LEU A 59 1.82 -4.29 -7.80
CA LEU A 59 2.26 -3.04 -8.41
C LEU A 59 2.22 -1.86 -7.44
N HIS A 60 1.62 -2.03 -6.28
CA HIS A 60 1.27 -0.94 -5.40
C HIS A 60 1.73 -1.20 -3.96
N ILE A 61 0.89 -1.77 -3.14
CA ILE A 61 1.18 -2.12 -1.74
C ILE A 61 0.47 -3.42 -1.42
N SER A 62 1.19 -4.32 -0.77
CA SER A 62 0.64 -5.53 -0.15
C SER A 62 0.90 -5.49 1.34
N ASP A 63 -0.03 -5.98 2.15
CA ASP A 63 0.14 -5.98 3.60
C ASP A 63 -0.31 -7.27 4.27
N PHE A 64 0.26 -7.52 5.45
CA PHE A 64 0.03 -8.69 6.28
C PHE A 64 -0.22 -8.23 7.72
N GLY A 65 -1.17 -8.85 8.39
CA GLY A 65 -1.48 -8.55 9.78
C GLY A 65 -2.82 -7.84 9.93
N ILE A 66 -2.89 -6.86 10.81
CA ILE A 66 -4.15 -6.20 11.21
C ILE A 66 -4.98 -5.66 10.05
N ASN A 67 -4.33 -5.14 9.01
CA ASN A 67 -5.04 -4.53 7.90
C ASN A 67 -5.84 -5.56 7.09
N ALA A 68 -5.33 -6.78 6.95
CA ALA A 68 -6.03 -7.88 6.29
C ALA A 68 -7.34 -8.23 7.03
N GLU A 69 -7.30 -8.28 8.37
CA GLU A 69 -8.49 -8.50 9.21
C GLU A 69 -9.50 -7.36 9.10
N LEU A 70 -9.01 -6.11 9.08
CA LEU A 70 -9.85 -4.92 8.91
C LEU A 70 -10.57 -4.92 7.57
N ILE A 71 -9.87 -5.24 6.49
CA ILE A 71 -10.44 -5.31 5.14
C ILE A 71 -11.51 -6.39 5.09
N GLN A 72 -11.26 -7.58 5.63
CA GLN A 72 -12.24 -8.66 5.67
C GLN A 72 -13.52 -8.24 6.41
N LYS A 73 -13.40 -7.63 7.58
CA LYS A 73 -14.54 -7.12 8.35
C LYS A 73 -15.28 -6.01 7.62
N TYR A 74 -14.55 -5.10 6.98
CA TYR A 74 -15.15 -4.01 6.20
C TYR A 74 -15.95 -4.53 4.99
N GLN A 75 -15.43 -5.54 4.28
CA GLN A 75 -16.13 -6.14 3.14
C GLN A 75 -17.47 -6.78 3.52
N THR A 76 -17.56 -7.34 4.72
CA THR A 76 -18.78 -7.97 5.25
C THR A 76 -19.73 -6.99 5.94
N SER A 77 -19.32 -5.73 6.14
CA SER A 77 -20.11 -4.69 6.80
C SER A 77 -20.99 -3.91 5.83
N ASN A 78 -22.06 -3.31 6.37
CA ASN A 78 -22.93 -2.40 5.62
C ASN A 78 -22.46 -0.94 5.62
N VAL A 79 -21.39 -0.62 6.37
CA VAL A 79 -20.82 0.73 6.47
C VAL A 79 -19.75 0.91 5.43
N ARG A 80 -19.83 1.97 4.62
CA ARG A 80 -18.93 2.26 3.52
C ARG A 80 -18.18 3.59 3.72
N GLY A 81 -17.06 3.76 2.99
CA GLY A 81 -16.23 4.97 3.03
C GLY A 81 -15.16 4.97 4.12
N LYS A 82 -14.34 6.04 4.14
CA LYS A 82 -13.20 6.19 5.08
C LYS A 82 -13.61 6.08 6.55
N LEU A 83 -14.74 6.65 6.90
CA LEU A 83 -15.27 6.61 8.26
C LEU A 83 -15.68 5.19 8.67
N GLY A 84 -16.28 4.42 7.75
CA GLY A 84 -16.63 3.03 8.00
C GLY A 84 -15.40 2.16 8.28
N TYR A 85 -14.34 2.35 7.52
CA TYR A 85 -13.07 1.66 7.75
C TYR A 85 -12.49 1.98 9.14
N LEU A 86 -12.45 3.26 9.52
CA LEU A 86 -11.98 3.70 10.84
C LEU A 86 -12.80 3.10 11.98
N LEU A 87 -14.14 3.10 11.87
CA LEU A 87 -15.02 2.55 12.90
C LEU A 87 -14.87 1.03 13.07
N GLN A 88 -14.56 0.31 11.99
CA GLN A 88 -14.29 -1.14 12.04
C GLN A 88 -12.92 -1.48 12.65
N SER A 89 -11.98 -0.53 12.66
CA SER A 89 -10.62 -0.75 13.16
C SER A 89 -10.60 -0.97 14.68
N ILE A 90 -11.40 -0.21 15.43
CA ILE A 90 -11.38 -0.22 16.90
C ILE A 90 -11.68 -1.61 17.51
N PRO A 91 -12.78 -2.31 17.15
CA PRO A 91 -13.05 -3.65 17.69
C PRO A 91 -12.01 -4.70 17.29
N THR A 92 -11.42 -4.56 16.10
CA THR A 92 -10.37 -5.48 15.64
C THR A 92 -9.11 -5.34 16.46
N LEU A 93 -8.69 -4.12 16.76
CA LEU A 93 -7.54 -3.83 17.61
C LEU A 93 -7.66 -4.39 19.04
N VAL A 94 -8.90 -4.47 19.56
CA VAL A 94 -9.15 -4.96 20.92
C VAL A 94 -9.18 -6.49 20.98
N ASN A 95 -9.57 -7.17 19.91
CA ASN A 95 -9.88 -8.60 19.92
C ASN A 95 -8.82 -9.50 19.25
N SER A 96 -7.76 -8.94 18.70
CA SER A 96 -6.74 -9.72 17.98
C SER A 96 -5.49 -9.96 18.82
N GLU A 97 -4.84 -11.12 18.61
CA GLU A 97 -3.59 -11.47 19.25
C GLU A 97 -2.43 -10.73 18.54
N TYR A 98 -1.97 -9.63 19.12
CA TYR A 98 -0.82 -8.86 18.66
C TYR A 98 0.31 -8.89 19.69
N PRO A 99 1.58 -8.64 19.26
CA PRO A 99 2.08 -8.46 17.89
C PRO A 99 2.29 -9.79 17.16
N PHE A 100 2.42 -9.73 15.83
CA PHE A 100 2.92 -10.84 15.01
C PHE A 100 4.44 -10.83 14.98
N ASP A 101 5.09 -12.01 14.96
CA ASP A 101 6.53 -12.14 14.80
C ASP A 101 6.90 -12.31 13.32
N PHE A 102 7.88 -11.53 12.86
CA PHE A 102 8.39 -11.56 11.51
C PHE A 102 9.86 -11.97 11.47
N ILE A 103 10.21 -12.82 10.51
CA ILE A 103 11.60 -13.14 10.15
C ILE A 103 11.80 -12.68 8.71
N ILE A 104 12.61 -11.66 8.51
CA ILE A 104 12.86 -11.01 7.23
C ILE A 104 14.31 -11.30 6.83
N ASN A 105 14.50 -11.94 5.68
CA ASN A 105 15.81 -12.15 5.07
C ASN A 105 15.93 -11.20 3.88
N ALA A 106 16.64 -10.11 4.06
CA ALA A 106 16.84 -9.08 3.05
C ALA A 106 18.27 -8.53 3.12
N ASN A 107 18.83 -8.13 1.97
CA ASN A 107 20.15 -7.48 1.89
C ASN A 107 21.27 -8.28 2.59
N ASN A 108 21.26 -9.62 2.46
CA ASN A 108 22.17 -10.56 3.15
C ASN A 108 22.14 -10.48 4.69
N ARG A 109 21.03 -10.05 5.26
CA ARG A 109 20.80 -9.97 6.71
C ARG A 109 19.50 -10.68 7.07
N THR A 110 19.48 -11.25 8.27
CA THR A 110 18.26 -11.78 8.89
C THR A 110 17.83 -10.80 9.98
N ILE A 111 16.65 -10.25 9.86
CA ILE A 111 16.04 -9.35 10.82
C ILE A 111 14.89 -10.10 11.48
N LYS A 112 14.91 -10.17 12.81
CA LYS A 112 13.82 -10.70 13.63
C LYS A 112 13.14 -9.52 14.31
N THR A 113 11.88 -9.34 14.05
CA THR A 113 11.13 -8.20 14.56
C THR A 113 9.68 -8.61 14.79
N SER A 114 8.93 -7.78 15.50
CA SER A 114 7.50 -7.98 15.70
C SER A 114 6.74 -6.68 15.46
N GLY A 115 5.48 -6.81 15.09
CA GLY A 115 4.62 -5.66 14.82
C GLY A 115 3.18 -6.07 14.58
N ILE A 116 2.31 -5.10 14.46
CA ILE A 116 0.89 -5.31 14.19
C ILE A 116 0.59 -5.42 12.69
N LEU A 117 1.46 -4.86 11.86
CA LEU A 117 1.32 -4.80 10.42
C LEU A 117 2.70 -4.84 9.76
N LEU A 118 2.84 -5.64 8.70
CA LEU A 118 3.95 -5.58 7.77
C LEU A 118 3.39 -5.20 6.40
N ALA A 119 3.92 -4.16 5.78
CA ALA A 119 3.59 -3.78 4.41
C ALA A 119 4.81 -3.92 3.50
N ILE A 120 4.59 -4.45 2.30
CA ILE A 120 5.53 -4.46 1.18
C ILE A 120 5.03 -3.39 0.22
N ALA A 121 5.78 -2.30 0.10
CA ALA A 121 5.32 -1.09 -0.56
C ALA A 121 6.24 -0.69 -1.71
N ASN A 122 5.70 -0.65 -2.92
CA ASN A 122 6.29 0.00 -4.09
C ASN A 122 5.85 1.47 -4.15
N ALA A 123 4.68 1.78 -3.64
CA ALA A 123 4.05 3.09 -3.70
C ALA A 123 4.10 3.83 -2.36
N ARG A 124 3.90 5.16 -2.41
CA ARG A 124 3.94 6.03 -1.23
C ARG A 124 2.70 5.90 -0.34
N SER A 125 1.53 5.74 -0.95
CA SER A 125 0.27 5.93 -0.23
C SER A 125 -0.75 4.88 -0.59
N TYR A 126 -1.58 4.51 0.38
CA TYR A 126 -2.83 3.78 0.11
C TYR A 126 -3.78 4.60 -0.76
N GLY A 127 -4.74 3.95 -1.38
CA GLY A 127 -5.75 4.60 -2.23
C GLY A 127 -6.64 5.61 -1.53
N THR A 128 -6.64 5.62 -0.20
CA THR A 128 -7.28 6.66 0.61
C THR A 128 -6.48 7.95 0.70
N GLY A 129 -5.26 7.97 0.16
CA GLY A 129 -4.31 9.08 0.28
C GLY A 129 -3.48 9.05 1.57
N ALA A 130 -3.63 8.02 2.43
CA ALA A 130 -2.79 7.87 3.61
C ALA A 130 -1.37 7.47 3.17
N THR A 131 -0.40 8.32 3.42
CA THR A 131 1.01 8.07 3.14
C THR A 131 1.60 7.14 4.19
N ILE A 132 2.12 6.00 3.77
CA ILE A 132 2.79 5.03 4.65
C ILE A 132 4.25 4.83 4.30
N ASN A 133 4.63 5.17 3.08
CA ASN A 133 5.97 5.05 2.53
C ASN A 133 6.40 6.37 1.90
N PRO A 134 6.81 7.36 2.68
CA PRO A 134 7.04 8.73 2.19
C PRO A 134 8.13 8.83 1.12
N HIS A 135 9.09 7.91 1.11
CA HIS A 135 10.22 7.90 0.18
C HIS A 135 10.02 6.94 -1.00
N GLY A 136 8.96 6.12 -1.01
CA GLY A 136 8.70 5.14 -2.06
C GLY A 136 8.57 5.75 -3.45
N LYS A 137 9.13 5.04 -4.42
CA LYS A 137 9.06 5.37 -5.85
C LYS A 137 8.61 4.13 -6.60
N LEU A 138 7.80 4.34 -7.62
CA LEU A 138 7.20 3.25 -8.39
C LEU A 138 8.13 2.63 -9.45
N ASN A 139 9.35 3.17 -9.63
CA ASN A 139 10.21 2.87 -10.78
C ASN A 139 11.71 3.07 -10.52
N ASP A 140 12.19 2.76 -9.35
CA ASP A 140 13.62 2.89 -9.00
C ASP A 140 14.32 1.54 -8.74
N GLY A 141 13.62 0.44 -8.98
CA GLY A 141 14.13 -0.92 -8.81
C GLY A 141 14.20 -1.38 -7.35
N TYR A 142 13.56 -0.65 -6.43
CA TYR A 142 13.50 -0.95 -5.00
C TYR A 142 12.06 -0.99 -4.52
N PHE A 143 11.86 -1.64 -3.40
CA PHE A 143 10.62 -1.56 -2.61
C PHE A 143 10.96 -1.51 -1.12
N GLU A 144 10.05 -1.05 -0.32
CA GLU A 144 10.21 -0.96 1.12
C GLU A 144 9.37 -2.00 1.85
N ILE A 145 9.97 -2.59 2.89
CA ILE A 145 9.26 -3.39 3.88
C ILE A 145 9.09 -2.50 5.10
N LEU A 146 7.85 -2.22 5.45
CA LEU A 146 7.46 -1.34 6.56
C LEU A 146 6.85 -2.20 7.66
N ILE A 147 7.41 -2.13 8.88
CA ILE A 147 6.89 -2.87 10.03
C ILE A 147 6.35 -1.85 11.03
N PHE A 148 5.03 -1.82 11.17
CA PHE A 148 4.33 -1.00 12.16
C PHE A 148 4.31 -1.73 13.49
N LYS A 149 4.97 -1.16 14.49
CA LYS A 149 5.21 -1.82 15.79
C LYS A 149 3.99 -1.82 16.69
N ASN A 150 3.21 -0.75 16.64
CA ASN A 150 2.07 -0.54 17.52
C ASN A 150 1.00 0.32 16.83
N PHE A 151 -0.09 0.55 17.55
CA PHE A 151 -1.14 1.46 17.12
C PHE A 151 -0.96 2.82 17.78
N ASP A 152 -0.48 3.79 17.01
CA ASP A 152 -0.36 5.18 17.45
C ASP A 152 -1.28 6.09 16.62
N VAL A 153 -2.25 6.72 17.31
CA VAL A 153 -3.23 7.60 16.68
C VAL A 153 -2.57 8.84 16.06
N PHE A 154 -1.51 9.38 16.69
CA PHE A 154 -0.83 10.57 16.17
C PHE A 154 -0.06 10.24 14.89
N GLU A 155 0.63 9.10 14.85
CA GLU A 155 1.34 8.64 13.66
C GLU A 155 0.37 8.34 12.50
N ILE A 156 -0.79 7.75 12.80
CA ILE A 156 -1.86 7.55 11.81
C ILE A 156 -2.40 8.88 11.29
N LEU A 157 -2.57 9.89 12.14
CA LEU A 157 -3.01 11.21 11.70
C LEU A 157 -1.98 11.92 10.83
N LYS A 158 -0.68 11.75 11.08
CA LYS A 158 0.40 12.21 10.19
C LYS A 158 0.24 11.61 8.79
N SER A 159 0.02 10.30 8.70
CA SER A 159 -0.17 9.62 7.41
C SER A 159 -1.33 10.19 6.59
N LEU A 160 -2.42 10.59 7.26
CA LEU A 160 -3.59 11.20 6.62
C LEU A 160 -3.36 12.64 6.16
N ARG A 161 -2.38 13.33 6.74
CA ARG A 161 -2.01 14.71 6.39
C ARG A 161 -0.86 14.79 5.39
N ASN A 162 -0.36 13.65 4.90
CA ASN A 162 0.85 13.56 4.08
C ASN A 162 2.10 14.12 4.78
N GLU A 163 2.13 14.17 6.10
CA GLU A 163 3.34 14.44 6.86
C GLU A 163 4.32 13.28 6.68
N VAL A 164 5.61 13.59 6.57
CA VAL A 164 6.52 12.79 5.74
C VAL A 164 7.34 11.78 6.53
N GLU A 165 7.45 11.91 7.84
CA GLU A 165 8.32 11.03 8.63
C GLU A 165 7.58 10.43 9.83
N PHE A 166 7.66 9.10 9.92
CA PHE A 166 7.19 8.37 11.07
C PHE A 166 8.30 8.29 12.12
N ASP A 167 7.89 8.19 13.38
CA ASP A 167 8.81 7.85 14.46
C ASP A 167 9.41 6.45 14.20
N PRO A 168 10.74 6.27 14.24
CA PRO A 168 11.36 4.94 14.08
C PRO A 168 10.93 3.91 15.14
N GLU A 169 10.43 4.34 16.29
CA GLU A 169 9.82 3.46 17.28
C GLU A 169 8.42 2.98 16.86
N PHE A 170 7.79 3.70 15.93
CA PHE A 170 6.48 3.36 15.39
C PHE A 170 6.59 2.54 14.10
N VAL A 171 7.45 2.94 13.15
CA VAL A 171 7.66 2.23 11.88
C VAL A 171 9.13 1.93 11.64
N GLU A 172 9.46 0.64 11.50
CA GLU A 172 10.76 0.20 11.00
C GLU A 172 10.71 0.03 9.49
N THR A 173 11.63 0.65 8.75
CA THR A 173 11.69 0.61 7.29
C THR A 173 12.94 -0.11 6.81
N ILE A 174 12.77 -1.06 5.89
CA ILE A 174 13.85 -1.79 5.23
C ILE A 174 13.67 -1.58 3.72
N VAL A 175 14.64 -0.94 3.08
CA VAL A 175 14.70 -0.78 1.62
C VAL A 175 15.41 -1.99 1.01
N THR A 176 14.84 -2.60 -0.02
CA THR A 176 15.41 -3.78 -0.66
C THR A 176 15.10 -3.85 -2.15
#